data_f7ef0d06cda4092f32760049a9dc0b58
#
_entry.id   f7ef0d06cda4092f32760049a9dc0b58
#
_cell.length_a   1.000
_cell.length_b   1.000
_cell.length_c   1.000
_cell.angle_alpha   90.00
_cell.angle_beta   90.00
_cell.angle_gamma   90.00
#
_symmetry.space_group_name_H-M   'P 1'
#
loop_
_entity.id
_entity.type
_entity.pdbx_description
1 polymer ?
#
loop_
_entity_poly.entity_id
_entity_poly.type
_entity_poly.pdbx_seq_one_letter_code
_entity_poly.pdbx_strand_id
1 'polypeptide(L)'
;MKCAKEIMLLYAVTDRAWIGKESLYTQVEKALKGGVTCVQLREKNLDEETFLREAMDIKKLCQHYHVPLIINDNVNIAMACHADGIHVGQEDMEAGDVRRLVGEGMILGVSVHTVDEAKRAVACGADYLGVGAVFSTTTKTNVSRMPIETLQSICNAVDVPVVAIGGMNQGNIMELAGSGVDGVALVSAIFSAENIEERCRKLRGTVKEMVKRFKRTEPKI
;
A
#
# COMPACT_ATOMS: atom_id res chain seq x y z
N MET A 1 -11.40 -6.82 10.25
CA MET A 1 -11.65 -7.50 8.91
C MET A 1 -10.31 -8.05 8.45
N LYS A 2 -10.17 -9.32 8.12
CA LYS A 2 -8.90 -9.81 7.56
C LYS A 2 -8.71 -9.24 6.17
N CYS A 3 -7.51 -8.70 5.87
CA CYS A 3 -7.17 -8.14 4.57
C CYS A 3 -7.01 -9.28 3.55
N ALA A 4 -7.83 -9.30 2.51
CA ALA A 4 -7.70 -10.29 1.43
C ALA A 4 -6.52 -9.93 0.53
N LYS A 5 -5.80 -10.95 0.01
CA LYS A 5 -4.62 -10.76 -0.85
C LYS A 5 -4.93 -9.98 -2.13
N GLU A 6 -6.12 -10.17 -2.67
CA GLU A 6 -6.60 -9.50 -3.89
C GLU A 6 -6.68 -7.97 -3.73
N ILE A 7 -6.94 -7.49 -2.51
CA ILE A 7 -6.96 -6.06 -2.17
C ILE A 7 -5.55 -5.47 -2.34
N MET A 8 -4.51 -6.23 -2.05
CA MET A 8 -3.13 -5.76 -2.07
C MET A 8 -2.48 -5.86 -3.45
N LEU A 9 -3.15 -6.35 -4.49
CA LEU A 9 -2.57 -6.62 -5.80
C LEU A 9 -1.93 -5.39 -6.45
N LEU A 10 -2.69 -4.31 -6.62
CA LEU A 10 -2.23 -3.03 -7.19
C LEU A 10 -2.63 -1.89 -6.26
N TYR A 11 -1.72 -1.46 -5.44
CA TYR A 11 -1.93 -0.50 -4.39
C TYR A 11 -1.39 0.88 -4.79
N ALA A 12 -2.26 1.86 -4.97
CA ALA A 12 -1.88 3.24 -5.27
C ALA A 12 -1.65 4.02 -3.97
N VAL A 13 -0.47 4.63 -3.83
CA VAL A 13 -0.15 5.53 -2.71
C VAL A 13 -0.01 6.94 -3.27
N THR A 14 -0.82 7.88 -2.79
CA THR A 14 -0.82 9.26 -3.27
C THR A 14 0.43 10.03 -2.81
N ASP A 15 0.83 11.02 -3.60
CA ASP A 15 1.86 11.98 -3.23
C ASP A 15 1.63 13.30 -3.95
N ARG A 16 1.58 14.42 -3.21
CA ARG A 16 1.34 15.76 -3.75
C ARG A 16 2.39 16.24 -4.74
N ALA A 17 3.60 15.68 -4.72
CA ALA A 17 4.63 16.01 -5.71
C ALA A 17 4.17 15.74 -7.16
N TRP A 18 3.16 14.91 -7.36
CA TRP A 18 2.62 14.55 -8.68
C TRP A 18 1.31 15.25 -9.03
N ILE A 19 0.81 16.13 -8.17
CA ILE A 19 -0.35 16.98 -8.48
C ILE A 19 0.09 18.06 -9.48
N GLY A 20 -0.25 17.84 -10.75
CA GLY A 20 0.03 18.80 -11.83
C GLY A 20 -1.19 19.71 -12.09
N LYS A 21 -1.75 19.62 -13.29
CA LYS A 21 -2.94 20.38 -13.71
C LYS A 21 -4.26 19.81 -13.19
N GLU A 22 -4.25 18.60 -12.70
CA GLU A 22 -5.45 17.87 -12.24
C GLU A 22 -5.46 17.76 -10.72
N SER A 23 -6.65 17.77 -10.12
CA SER A 23 -6.81 17.55 -8.69
C SER A 23 -6.41 16.12 -8.29
N LEU A 24 -6.04 15.93 -7.01
CA LEU A 24 -5.79 14.60 -6.46
C LEU A 24 -7.00 13.67 -6.66
N TYR A 25 -8.21 14.21 -6.45
CA TYR A 25 -9.47 13.48 -6.68
C TYR A 25 -9.55 12.91 -8.10
N THR A 26 -9.29 13.73 -9.12
CA THR A 26 -9.31 13.31 -10.53
C THR A 26 -8.25 12.24 -10.82
N GLN A 27 -7.04 12.40 -10.27
CA GLN A 27 -5.97 11.42 -10.45
C GLN A 27 -6.32 10.07 -9.81
N VAL A 28 -6.86 10.07 -8.59
CA VAL A 28 -7.32 8.85 -7.90
C VAL A 28 -8.48 8.20 -8.67
N GLU A 29 -9.43 8.97 -9.18
CA GLU A 29 -10.53 8.43 -9.99
C GLU A 29 -10.01 7.70 -11.23
N LYS A 30 -9.05 8.30 -11.96
CA LYS A 30 -8.40 7.66 -13.11
C LYS A 30 -7.67 6.37 -12.72
N ALA A 31 -6.99 6.36 -11.56
CA ALA A 31 -6.33 5.16 -11.06
C ALA A 31 -7.35 4.04 -10.75
N LEU A 32 -8.48 4.38 -10.13
CA LEU A 32 -9.56 3.44 -9.84
C LEU A 32 -10.18 2.88 -11.13
N LYS A 33 -10.48 3.72 -12.13
CA LYS A 33 -10.91 3.29 -13.48
C LYS A 33 -9.91 2.37 -14.16
N GLY A 34 -8.61 2.58 -13.90
CA GLY A 34 -7.51 1.75 -14.37
C GLY A 34 -7.37 0.41 -13.63
N GLY A 35 -8.14 0.19 -12.57
CA GLY A 35 -8.22 -1.07 -11.84
C GLY A 35 -7.25 -1.22 -10.68
N VAL A 36 -6.89 -0.11 -10.03
CA VAL A 36 -6.26 -0.12 -8.70
C VAL A 36 -7.16 -0.85 -7.71
N THR A 37 -6.57 -1.65 -6.84
CA THR A 37 -7.28 -2.52 -5.89
C THR A 37 -7.26 -2.02 -4.45
N CYS A 38 -6.40 -1.04 -4.14
CA CYS A 38 -6.32 -0.35 -2.87
C CYS A 38 -5.78 1.06 -3.09
N VAL A 39 -6.28 2.04 -2.34
CA VAL A 39 -5.79 3.42 -2.36
C VAL A 39 -5.28 3.79 -0.97
N GLN A 40 -4.08 4.38 -0.88
CA GLN A 40 -3.58 5.01 0.33
C GLN A 40 -3.51 6.52 0.12
N LEU A 41 -4.23 7.25 0.94
CA LEU A 41 -4.12 8.71 0.99
C LEU A 41 -2.96 9.08 1.94
N ARG A 42 -1.90 9.61 1.35
CA ARG A 42 -0.70 10.05 2.06
C ARG A 42 -0.55 11.57 1.95
N GLU A 43 -0.73 12.23 3.09
CA GLU A 43 -0.58 13.66 3.24
C GLU A 43 0.42 13.97 4.36
N LYS A 44 1.36 14.90 4.09
CA LYS A 44 2.42 15.25 5.05
C LYS A 44 2.40 16.73 5.49
N ASN A 45 1.74 17.60 4.70
CA ASN A 45 1.85 19.03 4.86
C ASN A 45 0.49 19.77 4.93
N LEU A 46 -0.63 19.03 4.91
CA LEU A 46 -1.94 19.64 5.09
C LEU A 46 -2.26 19.88 6.56
N ASP A 47 -3.02 20.94 6.84
CA ASP A 47 -3.71 21.08 8.11
C ASP A 47 -4.77 19.98 8.27
N GLU A 48 -5.17 19.71 9.51
CA GLU A 48 -6.04 18.59 9.84
C GLU A 48 -7.44 18.73 9.22
N GLU A 49 -8.00 19.94 9.15
CA GLU A 49 -9.32 20.21 8.57
C GLU A 49 -9.32 19.93 7.06
N THR A 50 -8.31 20.42 6.36
CA THR A 50 -8.15 20.22 4.92
C THR A 50 -7.89 18.75 4.61
N PHE A 51 -7.06 18.06 5.41
CA PHE A 51 -6.80 16.62 5.24
C PHE A 51 -8.08 15.81 5.46
N LEU A 52 -8.85 16.10 6.51
CA LEU A 52 -10.10 15.40 6.78
C LEU A 52 -11.10 15.56 5.63
N ARG A 53 -11.27 16.77 5.10
CA ARG A 53 -12.17 17.04 3.97
C ARG A 53 -11.76 16.24 2.73
N GLU A 54 -10.47 16.28 2.38
CA GLU A 54 -9.94 15.50 1.25
C GLU A 54 -10.10 13.99 1.47
N ALA A 55 -9.83 13.50 2.68
CA ALA A 55 -10.02 12.10 3.04
C ALA A 55 -11.48 11.65 2.90
N MET A 56 -12.44 12.48 3.31
CA MET A 56 -13.87 12.18 3.15
C MET A 56 -14.29 12.12 1.68
N ASP A 57 -13.78 13.00 0.83
CA ASP A 57 -14.09 13.01 -0.59
C ASP A 57 -13.47 11.79 -1.32
N ILE A 58 -12.22 11.46 -1.02
CA ILE A 58 -11.56 10.27 -1.55
C ILE A 58 -12.23 8.99 -1.02
N LYS A 59 -12.71 8.99 0.25
CA LYS A 59 -13.45 7.85 0.81
C LYS A 59 -14.73 7.57 0.01
N LYS A 60 -15.54 8.59 -0.27
CA LYS A 60 -16.76 8.45 -1.09
C LYS A 60 -16.43 7.92 -2.49
N LEU A 61 -15.35 8.43 -3.09
CA LEU A 61 -14.90 7.98 -4.39
C LEU A 61 -14.48 6.49 -4.36
N CYS A 62 -13.66 6.09 -3.40
CA CYS A 62 -13.24 4.70 -3.24
C CYS A 62 -14.44 3.75 -2.99
N GLN A 63 -15.41 4.18 -2.20
CA GLN A 63 -16.66 3.42 -1.97
C GLN A 63 -17.44 3.19 -3.27
N HIS A 64 -17.54 4.21 -4.14
CA HIS A 64 -18.20 4.09 -5.43
C HIS A 64 -17.59 3.00 -6.33
N TYR A 65 -16.25 2.84 -6.24
CA TYR A 65 -15.51 1.82 -6.99
C TYR A 65 -15.32 0.50 -6.23
N HIS A 66 -15.85 0.37 -5.02
CA HIS A 66 -15.68 -0.79 -4.12
C HIS A 66 -14.20 -1.11 -3.84
N VAL A 67 -13.36 -0.09 -3.72
CA VAL A 67 -11.93 -0.17 -3.41
C VAL A 67 -11.69 0.41 -2.02
N PRO A 68 -10.95 -0.27 -1.12
CA PRO A 68 -10.68 0.26 0.21
C PRO A 68 -9.77 1.48 0.18
N LEU A 69 -10.07 2.44 1.06
CA LEU A 69 -9.23 3.59 1.38
C LEU A 69 -8.44 3.32 2.65
N ILE A 70 -7.13 3.49 2.58
CA ILE A 70 -6.19 3.45 3.71
C ILE A 70 -5.68 4.87 3.95
N ILE A 71 -5.65 5.32 5.20
CA ILE A 71 -5.00 6.58 5.59
C ILE A 71 -3.57 6.30 6.03
N ASN A 72 -2.63 7.15 5.62
CA ASN A 72 -1.24 7.01 6.04
C ASN A 72 -1.00 7.77 7.36
N ASP A 73 -0.43 7.12 8.37
CA ASP A 73 0.05 7.60 9.67
C ASP A 73 -1.01 8.22 10.60
N ASN A 74 -1.98 8.96 10.12
CA ASN A 74 -2.89 9.75 10.95
C ASN A 74 -4.13 8.94 11.39
N VAL A 75 -4.09 8.41 12.62
CA VAL A 75 -5.16 7.60 13.23
C VAL A 75 -6.46 8.42 13.38
N ASN A 76 -6.35 9.70 13.77
CA ASN A 76 -7.53 10.56 14.00
C ASN A 76 -8.30 10.77 12.69
N ILE A 77 -7.59 11.08 11.61
CA ILE A 77 -8.20 11.23 10.27
C ILE A 77 -8.81 9.91 9.79
N ALA A 78 -8.11 8.78 10.00
CA ALA A 78 -8.62 7.47 9.60
C ALA A 78 -9.96 7.16 10.28
N MET A 79 -10.06 7.43 11.58
CA MET A 79 -11.29 7.25 12.36
C MET A 79 -12.38 8.25 11.95
N ALA A 80 -12.04 9.53 11.82
CA ALA A 80 -12.99 10.59 11.53
C ALA A 80 -13.62 10.48 10.13
N CYS A 81 -12.88 10.03 9.11
CA CYS A 81 -13.39 9.80 7.75
C CYS A 81 -13.96 8.37 7.55
N HIS A 82 -13.98 7.54 8.58
CA HIS A 82 -14.38 6.13 8.48
C HIS A 82 -13.63 5.38 7.37
N ALA A 83 -12.30 5.56 7.32
CA ALA A 83 -11.45 4.83 6.37
C ALA A 83 -11.58 3.32 6.57
N ASP A 84 -11.28 2.54 5.51
CA ASP A 84 -11.28 1.08 5.61
C ASP A 84 -10.03 0.57 6.33
N GLY A 85 -8.98 1.40 6.41
CA GLY A 85 -7.77 1.05 7.11
C GLY A 85 -6.83 2.22 7.37
N ILE A 86 -5.76 1.90 8.07
CA ILE A 86 -4.63 2.78 8.38
C ILE A 86 -3.32 2.06 8.07
N HIS A 87 -2.31 2.80 7.64
CA HIS A 87 -0.96 2.30 7.45
C HIS A 87 0.04 3.14 8.23
N VAL A 88 0.87 2.49 9.05
CA VAL A 88 1.89 3.15 9.89
C VAL A 88 3.30 2.62 9.59
N GLY A 89 4.31 3.46 9.78
CA GLY A 89 5.72 3.11 9.72
C GLY A 89 6.30 2.80 11.11
N GLN A 90 7.62 2.53 11.15
CA GLN A 90 8.33 2.18 12.38
C GLN A 90 8.57 3.39 13.31
N GLU A 91 8.50 4.62 12.78
CA GLU A 91 8.68 5.88 13.52
C GLU A 91 7.35 6.53 13.93
N ASP A 92 6.22 5.95 13.49
CA ASP A 92 4.87 6.42 13.80
C ASP A 92 4.35 5.79 15.10
N MET A 93 3.05 5.90 15.37
CA MET A 93 2.42 5.24 16.51
C MET A 93 2.60 3.72 16.40
N GLU A 94 2.97 3.07 17.50
CA GLU A 94 3.21 1.62 17.54
C GLU A 94 1.96 0.83 17.09
N ALA A 95 2.14 -0.21 16.29
CA ALA A 95 1.06 -0.98 15.70
C ALA A 95 0.04 -1.52 16.72
N GLY A 96 0.50 -1.96 17.91
CA GLY A 96 -0.36 -2.42 18.99
C GLY A 96 -1.24 -1.31 19.60
N ASP A 97 -0.72 -0.09 19.67
CA ASP A 97 -1.47 1.07 20.12
C ASP A 97 -2.51 1.49 19.08
N VAL A 98 -2.12 1.50 17.80
CA VAL A 98 -3.04 1.75 16.70
C VAL A 98 -4.17 0.73 16.72
N ARG A 99 -3.87 -0.57 16.84
CA ARG A 99 -4.89 -1.63 16.90
C ARG A 99 -5.87 -1.43 18.04
N ARG A 100 -5.40 -1.02 19.23
CA ARG A 100 -6.28 -0.73 20.37
C ARG A 100 -7.23 0.43 20.10
N LEU A 101 -6.79 1.46 19.38
CA LEU A 101 -7.59 2.63 19.04
C LEU A 101 -8.63 2.34 17.96
N VAL A 102 -8.22 1.66 16.88
CA VAL A 102 -9.07 1.46 15.69
C VAL A 102 -9.93 0.19 15.77
N GLY A 103 -9.64 -0.71 16.72
CA GLY A 103 -10.36 -1.98 16.90
C GLY A 103 -10.12 -2.97 15.75
N GLU A 104 -10.84 -4.10 15.76
CA GLU A 104 -10.69 -5.20 14.78
C GLU A 104 -11.40 -4.93 13.44
N GLY A 105 -12.20 -3.87 13.35
CA GLY A 105 -12.99 -3.53 12.17
C GLY A 105 -12.20 -2.81 11.07
N MET A 106 -11.06 -2.20 11.39
CA MET A 106 -10.24 -1.42 10.47
C MET A 106 -8.98 -2.20 10.07
N ILE A 107 -8.63 -2.18 8.79
CA ILE A 107 -7.41 -2.80 8.26
C ILE A 107 -6.19 -2.04 8.81
N LEU A 108 -5.24 -2.75 9.40
CA LEU A 108 -3.97 -2.20 9.86
C LEU A 108 -2.83 -2.69 8.98
N GLY A 109 -2.18 -1.77 8.27
CA GLY A 109 -0.94 -2.00 7.54
C GLY A 109 0.27 -1.49 8.29
N VAL A 110 1.39 -2.19 8.20
CA VAL A 110 2.64 -1.77 8.84
C VAL A 110 3.81 -1.87 7.87
N SER A 111 4.60 -0.80 7.77
CA SER A 111 5.88 -0.81 7.03
C SER A 111 6.94 -1.60 7.83
N VAL A 112 7.62 -2.54 7.18
CA VAL A 112 8.69 -3.34 7.81
C VAL A 112 9.89 -3.51 6.88
N HIS A 113 11.09 -3.72 7.49
CA HIS A 113 12.36 -3.83 6.79
C HIS A 113 13.10 -5.12 7.14
N THR A 114 12.72 -5.79 8.21
CA THR A 114 13.35 -7.02 8.72
C THR A 114 12.30 -8.08 9.06
N VAL A 115 12.74 -9.34 9.15
CA VAL A 115 11.88 -10.47 9.57
C VAL A 115 11.36 -10.25 10.99
N ASP A 116 12.17 -9.70 11.88
CA ASP A 116 11.78 -9.48 13.27
C ASP A 116 10.72 -8.37 13.39
N GLU A 117 10.86 -7.29 12.60
CA GLU A 117 9.81 -6.26 12.51
C GLU A 117 8.51 -6.86 11.96
N ALA A 118 8.58 -7.70 10.93
CA ALA A 118 7.43 -8.35 10.34
C ALA A 118 6.67 -9.22 11.35
N LYS A 119 7.39 -10.07 12.08
CA LYS A 119 6.80 -10.91 13.14
C LYS A 119 6.18 -10.08 14.27
N ARG A 120 6.85 -9.01 14.72
CA ARG A 120 6.30 -8.10 15.73
C ARG A 120 5.04 -7.40 15.24
N ALA A 121 5.05 -6.87 14.01
CA ALA A 121 3.89 -6.20 13.44
C ALA A 121 2.66 -7.13 13.39
N VAL A 122 2.85 -8.38 12.93
CA VAL A 122 1.78 -9.40 12.92
C VAL A 122 1.30 -9.72 14.34
N ALA A 123 2.21 -9.91 15.29
CA ALA A 123 1.85 -10.14 16.69
C ALA A 123 1.08 -8.95 17.31
N CYS A 124 1.32 -7.72 16.85
CA CYS A 124 0.60 -6.51 17.22
C CYS A 124 -0.69 -6.28 16.42
N GLY A 125 -1.12 -7.25 15.60
CA GLY A 125 -2.40 -7.21 14.90
C GLY A 125 -2.37 -6.56 13.51
N ALA A 126 -1.21 -6.47 12.84
CA ALA A 126 -1.15 -6.04 11.44
C ALA A 126 -1.89 -7.03 10.54
N ASP A 127 -2.75 -6.50 9.64
CA ASP A 127 -3.50 -7.27 8.65
C ASP A 127 -2.74 -7.43 7.32
N TYR A 128 -1.77 -6.56 7.03
CA TYR A 128 -0.84 -6.68 5.91
C TYR A 128 0.46 -5.93 6.21
N LEU A 129 1.51 -6.25 5.46
CA LEU A 129 2.81 -5.60 5.59
C LEU A 129 3.21 -4.89 4.29
N GLY A 130 3.75 -3.66 4.42
CA GLY A 130 4.46 -2.94 3.36
C GLY A 130 5.97 -3.16 3.50
N VAL A 131 6.62 -3.75 2.51
CA VAL A 131 8.05 -4.11 2.58
C VAL A 131 8.85 -3.36 1.53
N GLY A 132 9.85 -2.61 1.94
CA GLY A 132 10.72 -1.84 1.03
C GLY A 132 11.70 -0.90 1.75
N ALA A 133 12.49 -0.08 0.98
CA ALA A 133 12.39 0.08 -0.48
C ALA A 133 13.09 -1.06 -1.21
N VAL A 134 12.37 -1.73 -2.13
CA VAL A 134 12.95 -2.85 -2.88
C VAL A 134 13.91 -2.36 -3.97
N PHE A 135 13.57 -1.24 -4.62
CA PHE A 135 14.44 -0.55 -5.58
C PHE A 135 14.72 0.88 -5.12
N SER A 136 15.75 1.50 -5.69
CA SER A 136 16.08 2.91 -5.39
C SER A 136 14.89 3.82 -5.69
N THR A 137 14.57 4.73 -4.77
CA THR A 137 13.42 5.63 -4.86
C THR A 137 13.82 7.05 -4.51
N THR A 138 13.15 8.03 -5.13
CA THR A 138 13.24 9.46 -4.81
C THR A 138 12.11 9.95 -3.90
N THR A 139 11.08 9.12 -3.67
CA THR A 139 9.90 9.49 -2.88
C THR A 139 10.17 9.55 -1.37
N LYS A 140 11.10 8.71 -0.88
CA LYS A 140 11.65 8.78 0.49
C LYS A 140 13.18 8.80 0.40
N THR A 141 13.81 9.83 0.96
CA THR A 141 15.26 10.08 0.83
C THR A 141 16.15 9.24 1.76
N ASN A 142 15.59 8.66 2.82
CA ASN A 142 16.35 7.97 3.88
C ASN A 142 16.16 6.44 3.87
N VAL A 143 15.88 5.83 2.71
CA VAL A 143 15.62 4.38 2.64
C VAL A 143 16.67 3.72 1.76
N SER A 144 17.45 2.80 2.34
CA SER A 144 18.38 1.95 1.58
C SER A 144 17.63 0.87 0.81
N ARG A 145 18.18 0.47 -0.34
CA ARG A 145 17.64 -0.65 -1.13
C ARG A 145 17.67 -1.95 -0.34
N MET A 146 16.55 -2.65 -0.29
CA MET A 146 16.43 -3.96 0.34
C MET A 146 16.81 -5.07 -0.65
N PRO A 147 17.64 -6.06 -0.26
CA PRO A 147 17.85 -7.26 -1.07
C PRO A 147 16.56 -8.07 -1.27
N ILE A 148 16.40 -8.69 -2.44
CA ILE A 148 15.22 -9.53 -2.74
C ILE A 148 15.14 -10.75 -1.81
N GLU A 149 16.28 -11.26 -1.38
CA GLU A 149 16.39 -12.37 -0.41
C GLU A 149 15.79 -12.00 0.95
N THR A 150 15.96 -10.76 1.38
CA THR A 150 15.34 -10.23 2.61
C THR A 150 13.81 -10.16 2.44
N LEU A 151 13.32 -9.67 1.29
CA LEU A 151 11.90 -9.65 0.96
C LEU A 151 11.30 -11.06 0.99
N GLN A 152 11.98 -12.04 0.37
CA GLN A 152 11.57 -13.46 0.38
C GLN A 152 11.51 -14.02 1.80
N SER A 153 12.54 -13.71 2.62
CA SER A 153 12.58 -14.14 4.02
C SER A 153 11.42 -13.60 4.84
N ILE A 154 11.04 -12.33 4.62
CA ILE A 154 9.86 -11.71 5.25
C ILE A 154 8.58 -12.41 4.78
N CYS A 155 8.41 -12.60 3.46
CA CYS A 155 7.22 -13.27 2.91
C CYS A 155 7.04 -14.69 3.44
N ASN A 156 8.15 -15.41 3.70
CA ASN A 156 8.11 -16.76 4.24
C ASN A 156 7.88 -16.81 5.76
N ALA A 157 8.08 -15.71 6.47
CA ALA A 157 7.99 -15.66 7.93
C ALA A 157 6.60 -15.28 8.46
N VAL A 158 5.67 -14.87 7.57
CA VAL A 158 4.34 -14.37 7.95
C VAL A 158 3.24 -14.92 7.04
N ASP A 159 2.01 -15.00 7.56
CA ASP A 159 0.83 -15.46 6.82
C ASP A 159 -0.05 -14.33 6.29
N VAL A 160 0.15 -13.09 6.76
CA VAL A 160 -0.57 -11.92 6.26
C VAL A 160 -0.07 -11.50 4.88
N PRO A 161 -0.89 -10.81 4.07
CA PRO A 161 -0.46 -10.30 2.78
C PRO A 161 0.78 -9.39 2.88
N VAL A 162 1.69 -9.54 1.93
CA VAL A 162 2.91 -8.71 1.82
C VAL A 162 2.88 -7.92 0.52
N VAL A 163 3.06 -6.61 0.61
CA VAL A 163 3.11 -5.68 -0.52
C VAL A 163 4.51 -5.12 -0.65
N ALA A 164 5.15 -5.28 -1.80
CA ALA A 164 6.43 -4.64 -2.08
C ALA A 164 6.24 -3.15 -2.41
N ILE A 165 7.12 -2.28 -1.87
CA ILE A 165 7.09 -0.85 -2.13
C ILE A 165 8.50 -0.30 -2.37
N GLY A 166 8.60 0.82 -3.11
CA GLY A 166 9.82 1.60 -3.33
C GLY A 166 10.49 1.34 -4.68
N GLY A 167 10.56 2.39 -5.51
CA GLY A 167 11.28 2.44 -6.77
C GLY A 167 10.75 1.53 -7.89
N MET A 168 9.58 0.93 -7.73
CA MET A 168 9.01 0.03 -8.73
C MET A 168 8.34 0.77 -9.88
N ASN A 169 8.44 0.19 -11.06
CA ASN A 169 7.83 0.67 -12.30
C ASN A 169 7.54 -0.51 -13.25
N GLN A 170 6.95 -0.22 -14.41
CA GLN A 170 6.59 -1.22 -15.43
C GLN A 170 7.77 -2.12 -15.86
N GLY A 171 9.00 -1.60 -15.82
CA GLY A 171 10.20 -2.32 -16.29
C GLY A 171 10.79 -3.30 -15.27
N ASN A 172 10.58 -3.08 -13.96
CA ASN A 172 11.23 -3.87 -12.92
C ASN A 172 10.28 -4.71 -12.04
N ILE A 173 8.95 -4.53 -12.14
CA ILE A 173 7.97 -5.31 -11.35
C ILE A 173 8.18 -6.82 -11.53
N MET A 174 8.51 -7.28 -12.74
CA MET A 174 8.71 -8.71 -13.01
C MET A 174 9.93 -9.33 -12.30
N GLU A 175 10.87 -8.51 -11.82
CA GLU A 175 12.00 -9.00 -11.02
C GLU A 175 11.55 -9.55 -9.65
N LEU A 176 10.34 -9.20 -9.21
CA LEU A 176 9.74 -9.73 -7.97
C LEU A 176 9.05 -11.09 -8.16
N ALA A 177 9.01 -11.62 -9.38
CA ALA A 177 8.40 -12.94 -9.60
C ALA A 177 9.14 -14.01 -8.78
N GLY A 178 8.40 -14.75 -7.97
CA GLY A 178 8.99 -15.75 -7.06
C GLY A 178 9.39 -15.22 -5.68
N SER A 179 9.24 -13.92 -5.39
CA SER A 179 9.56 -13.37 -4.06
C SER A 179 8.55 -13.70 -2.97
N GLY A 180 7.33 -14.09 -3.33
CA GLY A 180 6.27 -14.41 -2.39
C GLY A 180 5.36 -13.22 -2.03
N VAL A 181 5.55 -12.04 -2.66
CA VAL A 181 4.67 -10.89 -2.45
C VAL A 181 3.29 -11.12 -3.06
N ASP A 182 2.27 -10.56 -2.44
CA ASP A 182 0.88 -10.65 -2.89
C ASP A 182 0.49 -9.48 -3.81
N GLY A 183 1.35 -8.45 -3.90
CA GLY A 183 1.16 -7.30 -4.77
C GLY A 183 2.23 -6.23 -4.62
N VAL A 184 1.97 -5.05 -5.21
CA VAL A 184 2.89 -3.91 -5.20
C VAL A 184 2.20 -2.60 -4.86
N ALA A 185 2.85 -1.75 -4.07
CA ALA A 185 2.43 -0.38 -3.79
C ALA A 185 3.26 0.61 -4.62
N LEU A 186 2.58 1.46 -5.35
CA LEU A 186 3.18 2.35 -6.35
C LEU A 186 2.76 3.81 -6.12
N VAL A 187 3.71 4.73 -6.26
CA VAL A 187 3.52 6.18 -6.21
C VAL A 187 3.74 6.76 -7.61
N SER A 188 4.98 7.11 -7.91
CA SER A 188 5.35 7.77 -9.17
C SER A 188 5.02 6.94 -10.42
N ALA A 189 5.15 5.62 -10.36
CA ALA A 189 4.81 4.75 -11.48
C ALA A 189 3.34 4.89 -11.95
N ILE A 190 2.45 5.34 -11.06
CA ILE A 190 1.04 5.66 -11.35
C ILE A 190 0.89 7.16 -11.64
N PHE A 191 1.24 8.01 -10.70
CA PHE A 191 0.82 9.42 -10.69
C PHE A 191 1.69 10.33 -11.56
N SER A 192 2.88 9.90 -11.99
CA SER A 192 3.68 10.63 -12.99
C SER A 192 3.25 10.39 -14.45
N ALA A 193 2.30 9.49 -14.69
CA ALA A 193 1.90 9.12 -16.03
C ALA A 193 0.95 10.16 -16.65
N GLU A 194 1.12 10.49 -17.93
CA GLU A 194 0.19 11.35 -18.67
C GLU A 194 -1.23 10.75 -18.75
N ASN A 195 -1.32 9.43 -18.91
CA ASN A 195 -2.57 8.68 -18.88
C ASN A 195 -2.55 7.67 -17.71
N ILE A 196 -3.02 8.12 -16.54
CA ILE A 196 -3.05 7.32 -15.30
C ILE A 196 -3.90 6.06 -15.46
N GLU A 197 -5.06 6.16 -16.10
CA GLU A 197 -5.98 5.03 -16.26
C GLU A 197 -5.35 3.91 -17.10
N GLU A 198 -4.78 4.24 -18.26
CA GLU A 198 -4.10 3.26 -19.10
C GLU A 198 -2.87 2.68 -18.43
N ARG A 199 -2.11 3.51 -17.71
CA ARG A 199 -0.96 3.08 -16.92
C ARG A 199 -1.35 2.05 -15.88
N CYS A 200 -2.41 2.28 -15.12
CA CYS A 200 -2.90 1.34 -14.11
C CYS A 200 -3.38 0.02 -14.71
N ARG A 201 -4.06 0.04 -15.88
CA ARG A 201 -4.44 -1.20 -16.58
C ARG A 201 -3.23 -2.05 -16.96
N LYS A 202 -2.17 -1.43 -17.50
CA LYS A 202 -0.91 -2.12 -17.85
C LYS A 202 -0.21 -2.68 -16.61
N LEU A 203 -0.05 -1.85 -15.57
CA LEU A 203 0.56 -2.26 -14.30
C LEU A 203 -0.19 -3.42 -13.67
N ARG A 204 -1.54 -3.37 -13.63
CA ARG A 204 -2.37 -4.46 -13.09
C ARG A 204 -2.14 -5.78 -13.82
N GLY A 205 -2.02 -5.74 -15.16
CA GLY A 205 -1.69 -6.92 -15.96
C GLY A 205 -0.34 -7.53 -15.57
N THR A 206 0.70 -6.69 -15.49
CA THR A 206 2.06 -7.10 -15.12
C THR A 206 2.11 -7.68 -13.69
N VAL A 207 1.47 -7.00 -12.73
CA VAL A 207 1.44 -7.47 -11.32
C VAL A 207 0.70 -8.81 -11.21
N LYS A 208 -0.43 -8.97 -11.90
CA LYS A 208 -1.14 -10.27 -11.93
C LYS A 208 -0.26 -11.40 -12.49
N GLU A 209 0.52 -11.14 -13.51
CA GLU A 209 1.46 -12.11 -14.06
C GLU A 209 2.58 -12.42 -13.07
N MET A 210 3.16 -11.39 -12.45
CA MET A 210 4.22 -11.52 -11.44
C MET A 210 3.79 -12.39 -10.28
N VAL A 211 2.63 -12.13 -9.68
CA VAL A 211 2.09 -12.89 -8.54
C VAL A 211 1.73 -14.33 -8.93
N LYS A 212 1.20 -14.56 -10.15
CA LYS A 212 0.84 -15.92 -10.62
C LYS A 212 2.03 -16.86 -10.76
N ARG A 213 3.22 -16.34 -11.04
CA ARG A 213 4.45 -17.16 -11.18
C ARG A 213 4.93 -17.76 -9.87
N PHE A 214 4.32 -17.39 -8.75
CA PHE A 214 4.59 -17.97 -7.45
C PHE A 214 3.27 -18.30 -6.72
N LYS A 215 2.86 -19.59 -6.75
CA LYS A 215 1.95 -20.12 -5.72
C LYS A 215 2.83 -20.53 -4.54
N ARG A 216 2.70 -19.86 -3.37
CA ARG A 216 3.17 -20.44 -2.11
C ARG A 216 2.67 -21.88 -2.08
N THR A 217 3.57 -22.85 -1.95
CA THR A 217 3.17 -24.22 -1.64
C THR A 217 2.42 -24.15 -0.33
N GLU A 218 1.13 -24.52 -0.34
CA GLU A 218 0.36 -24.67 0.88
C GLU A 218 1.14 -25.60 1.82
N PRO A 219 1.25 -25.26 3.12
CA PRO A 219 1.86 -26.18 4.06
C PRO A 219 1.11 -27.51 3.97
N LYS A 220 1.82 -28.60 3.66
CA LYS A 220 1.27 -29.95 3.76
C LYS A 220 0.85 -30.13 5.21
N ILE A 221 -0.45 -30.25 5.44
CA ILE A 221 -1.07 -30.64 6.72
C ILE A 221 -0.55 -32.02 7.12
#